data_0ea71518657f14b3e8521cfacc85aa1a
#
_entry.id   0ea71518657f14b3e8521cfacc85aa1a
#
_cell.length_a   1.000
_cell.length_b   1.000
_cell.length_c   1.000
_cell.angle_alpha   90.00
_cell.angle_beta   90.00
_cell.angle_gamma   90.00
#
_symmetry.space_group_name_H-M   'P 1'
#
loop_
_entity.id
_entity.type
_entity.pdbx_description
1 polymer ?
#
loop_
_entity_poly.entity_id
_entity_poly.type
_entity_poly.pdbx_seq_one_letter_code
_entity_poly.pdbx_strand_id
1 'polypeptide(L)'
;SRQEDRCQEHIGPAKKAAFFADGQATKAAQGFARSRGVTVDDLQVVETEKGEYLMAVEEIKGRATGDLLPDLLDQLLRSIPFPKSMRWADSTMAFARPIQWLLALYDGKVVELTVEGVHSGATTYGHRFMSPEPVAVQDFGQYQEALAAKSVLVDQTARREAVLATVNKAVQDQVGEQGRPVLDKGLIDTVTNLVESPWGICGSFDEKFLALPDEVLITSMREHQKYFPVRDTNGALLPFFVAVNNTDIQDQAMAAGGHERVLRARLEDGLFFFNEDKKRPLAERVQELSGIIFQRELGTMAEKTERLRQLASFLAHRFAPDMSEEAERAAHLAKADLLTEMVGEFPSLQGVIGRDYALLDGEKPAVADAVYEHYQ
;
A
#
# COMPACT_ATOMS: atom_id res chain seq x y z
N SER A 1 24.69 7.63 23.67
CA SER A 1 23.55 7.94 24.55
C SER A 1 23.25 6.76 25.49
N ARG A 2 22.47 7.01 26.54
CA ARG A 2 22.09 6.03 27.56
C ARG A 2 20.62 6.27 27.92
N GLN A 3 19.89 5.21 28.24
CA GLN A 3 18.56 5.26 28.81
C GLN A 3 18.62 5.94 30.20
N GLU A 4 17.64 6.74 30.56
CA GLU A 4 17.54 7.36 31.87
C GLU A 4 17.28 6.30 32.94
N ASP A 5 17.88 6.52 34.13
CA ASP A 5 17.59 5.70 35.29
C ASP A 5 16.15 5.97 35.73
N ARG A 6 15.41 4.93 36.09
CA ARG A 6 14.03 5.01 36.53
C ARG A 6 13.86 4.45 37.91
N CYS A 7 13.04 5.09 38.71
CA CYS A 7 12.58 4.56 39.98
C CYS A 7 11.16 4.00 39.76
N GLN A 8 10.97 2.75 40.11
CA GLN A 8 9.65 2.11 40.07
C GLN A 8 9.19 1.84 41.51
N GLU A 9 8.04 2.40 41.86
CA GLU A 9 7.43 2.21 43.15
C GLU A 9 6.54 0.97 43.16
N HIS A 10 6.74 0.12 44.14
CA HIS A 10 5.94 -1.11 44.31
C HIS A 10 5.27 -1.09 45.68
N ILE A 11 3.95 -1.15 45.71
CA ILE A 11 3.16 -1.25 46.95
C ILE A 11 3.12 -2.73 47.36
N GLY A 12 3.49 -2.97 48.60
CA GLY A 12 3.58 -4.29 49.25
C GLY A 12 2.48 -4.56 50.25
N PRO A 13 2.79 -5.36 51.30
CA PRO A 13 1.82 -5.69 52.35
C PRO A 13 1.46 -4.48 53.23
N ALA A 14 0.28 -4.52 53.84
CA ALA A 14 -0.11 -3.52 54.84
C ALA A 14 0.86 -3.51 56.00
N LYS A 15 1.20 -2.33 56.52
CA LYS A 15 2.18 -2.13 57.61
C LYS A 15 1.86 -3.03 58.83
N LYS A 16 0.58 -3.17 59.19
CA LYS A 16 0.10 -4.02 60.27
C LYS A 16 0.43 -5.51 60.10
N ALA A 17 0.52 -5.97 58.85
CA ALA A 17 0.86 -7.36 58.50
C ALA A 17 2.38 -7.55 58.29
N ALA A 18 3.09 -6.46 58.08
CA ALA A 18 4.50 -6.43 57.74
C ALA A 18 5.44 -6.42 58.96
N PHE A 19 4.97 -5.89 60.09
CA PHE A 19 5.76 -5.83 61.34
C PHE A 19 4.99 -6.43 62.50
N PHE A 20 5.73 -7.08 63.41
CA PHE A 20 5.21 -7.53 64.70
C PHE A 20 5.09 -6.33 65.67
N ALA A 21 4.44 -6.52 66.84
CA ALA A 21 4.25 -5.51 67.84
C ALA A 21 5.59 -5.02 68.47
N ASP A 22 6.63 -5.81 68.40
CA ASP A 22 8.00 -5.51 68.84
C ASP A 22 8.85 -4.81 67.76
N GLY A 23 8.26 -4.51 66.59
CA GLY A 23 8.93 -3.86 65.47
C GLY A 23 9.70 -4.81 64.53
N GLN A 24 9.73 -6.11 64.82
CA GLN A 24 10.42 -7.06 63.96
C GLN A 24 9.64 -7.32 62.63
N ALA A 25 10.40 -7.44 61.53
CA ALA A 25 9.83 -7.69 60.23
C ALA A 25 9.26 -9.12 60.09
N THR A 26 8.03 -9.23 59.67
CA THR A 26 7.38 -10.52 59.38
C THR A 26 7.92 -11.16 58.12
N LYS A 27 7.61 -12.45 57.90
CA LYS A 27 7.93 -13.12 56.63
C LYS A 27 7.34 -12.41 55.42
N ALA A 28 6.23 -11.67 55.57
CA ALA A 28 5.60 -10.91 54.48
C ALA A 28 6.46 -9.71 54.06
N ALA A 29 7.00 -8.93 55.04
CA ALA A 29 7.90 -7.83 54.72
C ALA A 29 9.23 -8.32 54.16
N GLN A 30 9.81 -9.38 54.72
CA GLN A 30 11.07 -9.98 54.25
C GLN A 30 10.91 -10.55 52.81
N GLY A 31 9.79 -11.24 52.54
CA GLY A 31 9.48 -11.78 51.21
C GLY A 31 9.28 -10.70 50.16
N PHE A 32 8.60 -9.61 50.56
CA PHE A 32 8.40 -8.45 49.67
C PHE A 32 9.72 -7.77 49.35
N ALA A 33 10.53 -7.41 50.36
CA ALA A 33 11.84 -6.81 50.16
C ALA A 33 12.73 -7.67 49.22
N ARG A 34 12.83 -8.98 49.53
CA ARG A 34 13.61 -9.92 48.70
C ARG A 34 13.12 -9.98 47.25
N SER A 35 11.79 -9.99 47.04
CA SER A 35 11.21 -10.06 45.67
C SER A 35 11.48 -8.80 44.85
N ARG A 36 11.89 -7.70 45.52
CA ARG A 36 12.20 -6.41 44.87
C ARG A 36 13.70 -6.07 44.94
N GLY A 37 14.53 -6.99 45.40
CA GLY A 37 15.98 -6.81 45.46
C GLY A 37 16.46 -5.75 46.45
N VAL A 38 15.60 -5.38 47.42
CA VAL A 38 15.91 -4.39 48.48
C VAL A 38 15.98 -5.05 49.86
N THR A 39 16.52 -4.35 50.85
CA THR A 39 16.46 -4.78 52.24
C THR A 39 15.18 -4.34 52.93
N VAL A 40 14.86 -4.90 54.10
CA VAL A 40 13.66 -4.49 54.85
C VAL A 40 13.78 -3.04 55.32
N ASP A 41 15.01 -2.58 55.59
CA ASP A 41 15.30 -1.22 56.05
C ASP A 41 15.12 -0.17 54.93
N ASP A 42 15.15 -0.59 53.66
CA ASP A 42 14.90 0.26 52.50
C ASP A 42 13.39 0.46 52.19
N LEU A 43 12.53 -0.31 52.90
CA LEU A 43 11.09 -0.19 52.69
C LEU A 43 10.52 1.06 53.31
N GLN A 44 9.77 1.81 52.55
CA GLN A 44 9.07 3.02 53.01
C GLN A 44 7.62 2.69 53.38
N VAL A 45 7.05 3.46 54.31
CA VAL A 45 5.62 3.39 54.62
C VAL A 45 4.89 4.46 53.83
N VAL A 46 3.93 4.06 53.01
CA VAL A 46 3.09 4.98 52.23
C VAL A 46 1.63 4.89 52.71
N GLU A 47 0.97 6.00 52.80
CA GLU A 47 -0.46 6.09 53.12
C GLU A 47 -1.25 5.96 51.81
N THR A 48 -2.21 5.03 51.76
CA THR A 48 -3.11 4.81 50.64
C THR A 48 -4.55 4.96 51.14
N GLU A 49 -5.50 5.02 50.24
CA GLU A 49 -6.95 5.04 50.59
C GLU A 49 -7.38 3.86 51.48
N LYS A 50 -6.61 2.76 51.48
CA LYS A 50 -6.89 1.53 52.23
C LYS A 50 -6.05 1.45 53.52
N GLY A 51 -5.27 2.48 53.85
CA GLY A 51 -4.40 2.56 55.02
C GLY A 51 -2.89 2.57 54.72
N GLU A 52 -2.06 2.35 55.74
CA GLU A 52 -0.60 2.32 55.60
C GLU A 52 -0.10 1.00 55.02
N TYR A 53 0.71 1.10 53.96
CA TYR A 53 1.33 -0.01 53.24
C TYR A 53 2.84 0.16 53.16
N LEU A 54 3.59 -0.93 53.01
CA LEU A 54 4.99 -0.87 52.65
C LEU A 54 5.13 -0.56 51.15
N MET A 55 6.13 0.22 50.84
CA MET A 55 6.51 0.55 49.46
C MET A 55 8.01 0.25 49.28
N ALA A 56 8.37 -0.43 48.24
CA ALA A 56 9.73 -0.59 47.75
C ALA A 56 9.95 0.30 46.54
N VAL A 57 11.07 1.01 46.54
CA VAL A 57 11.52 1.76 45.37
C VAL A 57 12.64 0.97 44.72
N GLU A 58 12.36 0.47 43.52
CA GLU A 58 13.35 -0.26 42.72
C GLU A 58 14.05 0.71 41.79
N GLU A 59 15.35 0.88 41.92
CA GLU A 59 16.17 1.66 40.98
C GLU A 59 16.52 0.78 39.76
N ILE A 60 15.91 1.08 38.63
CA ILE A 60 16.24 0.46 37.35
C ILE A 60 17.26 1.34 36.65
N LYS A 61 18.51 0.93 36.65
CA LYS A 61 19.57 1.65 35.96
C LYS A 61 19.39 1.55 34.46
N GLY A 62 19.39 2.70 33.79
CA GLY A 62 19.34 2.78 32.33
C GLY A 62 20.54 2.03 31.72
N ARG A 63 20.29 1.39 30.59
CA ARG A 63 21.32 0.71 29.80
C ARG A 63 21.88 1.65 28.72
N ALA A 64 23.12 1.42 28.28
CA ALA A 64 23.66 2.13 27.15
C ALA A 64 22.85 1.79 25.87
N THR A 65 22.69 2.76 24.97
CA THR A 65 21.92 2.56 23.74
C THR A 65 22.45 1.39 22.89
N GLY A 66 23.80 1.26 22.80
CA GLY A 66 24.44 0.14 22.11
C GLY A 66 24.05 -1.24 22.63
N ASP A 67 23.81 -1.35 23.97
CA ASP A 67 23.42 -2.62 24.60
C ASP A 67 21.93 -2.97 24.40
N LEU A 68 21.12 -1.98 24.06
CA LEU A 68 19.69 -2.16 23.81
C LEU A 68 19.35 -2.46 22.33
N LEU A 69 20.16 -1.93 21.44
CA LEU A 69 19.90 -1.99 19.99
C LEU A 69 19.75 -3.41 19.44
N PRO A 70 20.58 -4.41 19.80
CA PRO A 70 20.43 -5.76 19.25
C PRO A 70 19.03 -6.34 19.50
N ASP A 71 18.54 -6.28 20.72
CA ASP A 71 17.22 -6.79 21.11
C ASP A 71 16.09 -6.01 20.44
N LEU A 72 16.22 -4.69 20.38
CA LEU A 72 15.21 -3.81 19.75
C LEU A 72 15.14 -4.03 18.26
N LEU A 73 16.26 -4.19 17.57
CA LEU A 73 16.30 -4.40 16.13
C LEU A 73 15.76 -5.78 15.74
N ASP A 74 16.07 -6.85 16.49
CA ASP A 74 15.49 -8.16 16.25
C ASP A 74 13.97 -8.12 16.43
N GLN A 75 13.47 -7.51 17.51
CA GLN A 75 12.03 -7.34 17.73
C GLN A 75 11.37 -6.51 16.62
N LEU A 76 12.01 -5.41 16.19
CA LEU A 76 11.52 -4.58 15.11
C LEU A 76 11.36 -5.38 13.82
N LEU A 77 12.40 -6.10 13.39
CA LEU A 77 12.37 -6.89 12.16
C LEU A 77 11.26 -7.94 12.17
N ARG A 78 11.02 -8.60 13.32
CA ARG A 78 9.96 -9.59 13.49
C ARG A 78 8.56 -8.99 13.58
N SER A 79 8.44 -7.72 13.94
CA SER A 79 7.16 -7.02 14.12
C SER A 79 6.67 -6.29 12.88
N ILE A 80 7.48 -6.14 11.82
CA ILE A 80 7.07 -5.43 10.59
C ILE A 80 5.93 -6.19 9.92
N PRO A 81 4.73 -5.58 9.78
CA PRO A 81 3.61 -6.22 9.14
C PRO A 81 3.74 -6.18 7.61
N PHE A 82 3.55 -7.32 6.97
CA PHE A 82 3.50 -7.42 5.51
C PHE A 82 2.16 -8.02 5.08
N PRO A 83 1.44 -7.44 4.10
CA PRO A 83 0.21 -8.03 3.55
C PRO A 83 0.45 -9.42 2.96
N LYS A 84 1.65 -9.63 2.38
CA LYS A 84 2.12 -10.92 1.88
C LYS A 84 3.53 -11.16 2.38
N SER A 85 3.76 -12.29 3.02
CA SER A 85 5.04 -12.73 3.53
C SER A 85 5.32 -14.16 3.09
N MET A 86 6.59 -14.56 3.17
CA MET A 86 7.05 -15.92 2.92
C MET A 86 8.02 -16.37 4.00
N ARG A 87 8.17 -17.68 4.14
CA ARG A 87 9.26 -18.31 4.88
C ARG A 87 10.25 -18.89 3.89
N TRP A 88 11.51 -19.02 4.28
CA TRP A 88 12.56 -19.54 3.40
C TRP A 88 13.51 -20.45 4.17
N ALA A 89 14.11 -21.41 3.49
CA ALA A 89 14.97 -22.42 4.09
C ALA A 89 14.34 -23.03 5.36
N ASP A 90 15.08 -23.15 6.44
CA ASP A 90 14.62 -23.65 7.75
C ASP A 90 14.14 -22.51 8.69
N SER A 91 14.00 -21.29 8.16
CA SER A 91 13.56 -20.12 8.93
C SER A 91 12.11 -20.26 9.41
N THR A 92 11.87 -19.90 10.67
CA THR A 92 10.52 -19.78 11.24
C THR A 92 9.95 -18.37 11.05
N MET A 93 10.80 -17.39 10.73
CA MET A 93 10.42 -16.01 10.50
C MET A 93 9.65 -15.86 9.19
N ALA A 94 8.59 -15.06 9.21
CA ALA A 94 7.86 -14.63 8.01
C ALA A 94 8.28 -13.20 7.66
N PHE A 95 8.75 -13.00 6.43
CA PHE A 95 9.18 -11.68 5.94
C PHE A 95 8.77 -11.49 4.48
N ALA A 96 8.82 -10.26 3.96
CA ALA A 96 8.42 -10.00 2.57
C ALA A 96 9.27 -10.77 1.55
N ARG A 97 10.59 -10.89 1.80
CA ARG A 97 11.57 -11.64 1.00
C ARG A 97 12.68 -12.15 1.91
N PRO A 98 13.45 -13.18 1.49
CA PRO A 98 14.60 -13.65 2.25
C PRO A 98 15.60 -12.54 2.54
N ILE A 99 15.97 -12.38 3.80
CA ILE A 99 17.02 -11.45 4.22
C ILE A 99 18.36 -12.02 3.79
N GLN A 100 19.15 -11.23 3.06
CA GLN A 100 20.45 -11.65 2.54
C GLN A 100 21.62 -11.01 3.26
N TRP A 101 21.47 -9.78 3.75
CA TRP A 101 22.45 -9.09 4.59
C TRP A 101 21.73 -8.13 5.54
N LEU A 102 22.43 -7.75 6.61
CA LEU A 102 22.00 -6.76 7.58
C LEU A 102 23.11 -5.73 7.75
N LEU A 103 22.80 -4.46 7.51
CA LEU A 103 23.65 -3.33 7.81
C LEU A 103 23.12 -2.64 9.07
N ALA A 104 23.89 -2.70 10.15
CA ALA A 104 23.49 -2.09 11.43
C ALA A 104 24.68 -1.38 12.06
N LEU A 105 24.65 -0.06 12.07
CA LEU A 105 25.70 0.79 12.61
C LEU A 105 25.14 1.75 13.67
N TYR A 106 25.87 1.90 14.75
CA TYR A 106 25.61 2.91 15.76
C TYR A 106 26.93 3.55 16.22
N ASP A 107 27.04 4.87 16.09
CA ASP A 107 28.23 5.62 16.47
C ASP A 107 29.51 5.06 15.82
N GLY A 108 29.44 4.76 14.49
CA GLY A 108 30.54 4.21 13.69
C GLY A 108 30.92 2.75 13.99
N LYS A 109 30.17 2.06 14.86
CA LYS A 109 30.41 0.66 15.22
C LYS A 109 29.27 -0.24 14.77
N VAL A 110 29.59 -1.47 14.43
CA VAL A 110 28.59 -2.49 14.10
C VAL A 110 27.78 -2.83 15.37
N VAL A 111 26.47 -2.81 15.24
CA VAL A 111 25.55 -3.36 16.24
C VAL A 111 25.42 -4.84 15.96
N GLU A 112 26.01 -5.66 16.81
CA GLU A 112 26.05 -7.11 16.65
C GLU A 112 24.66 -7.73 16.86
N LEU A 113 24.04 -8.21 15.78
CA LEU A 113 22.82 -9.02 15.84
C LEU A 113 22.83 -10.10 14.79
N THR A 114 22.04 -11.15 15.01
CA THR A 114 21.87 -12.26 14.05
C THR A 114 20.39 -12.56 13.88
N VAL A 115 19.92 -12.49 12.65
CA VAL A 115 18.54 -12.79 12.29
C VAL A 115 18.52 -13.92 11.25
N GLU A 116 17.91 -15.05 11.62
CA GLU A 116 17.79 -16.26 10.77
C GLU A 116 19.11 -16.67 10.11
N GLY A 117 20.21 -16.61 10.90
CA GLY A 117 21.56 -16.98 10.43
C GLY A 117 22.31 -15.89 9.67
N VAL A 118 21.70 -14.72 9.44
CA VAL A 118 22.36 -13.56 8.81
C VAL A 118 22.93 -12.66 9.91
N HIS A 119 24.26 -12.47 9.90
CA HIS A 119 24.93 -11.56 10.82
C HIS A 119 24.93 -10.13 10.30
N SER A 120 24.76 -9.17 11.20
CA SER A 120 24.92 -7.76 10.87
C SER A 120 26.38 -7.41 10.58
N GLY A 121 26.57 -6.36 9.79
CA GLY A 121 27.89 -5.87 9.42
C GLY A 121 27.89 -4.40 9.03
N ALA A 122 29.01 -3.94 8.47
CA ALA A 122 29.20 -2.60 7.92
C ALA A 122 29.20 -2.60 6.38
N THR A 123 28.74 -3.69 5.76
CA THR A 123 28.77 -3.86 4.29
C THR A 123 27.36 -3.88 3.73
N THR A 124 27.14 -3.15 2.65
CA THR A 124 25.93 -3.19 1.82
C THR A 124 26.30 -3.45 0.36
N TYR A 125 25.30 -3.47 -0.52
CA TYR A 125 25.50 -3.75 -1.95
C TYR A 125 24.80 -2.67 -2.78
N GLY A 126 25.38 -2.37 -3.93
CA GLY A 126 24.78 -1.50 -4.91
C GLY A 126 23.67 -2.18 -5.70
N HIS A 127 23.28 -1.58 -6.81
CA HIS A 127 22.25 -2.12 -7.68
C HIS A 127 22.63 -3.50 -8.24
N ARG A 128 21.75 -4.47 -8.08
CA ARG A 128 22.02 -5.90 -8.33
C ARG A 128 22.62 -6.21 -9.71
N PHE A 129 22.21 -5.47 -10.73
CA PHE A 129 22.66 -5.72 -12.11
C PHE A 129 23.69 -4.68 -12.60
N MET A 130 23.60 -3.44 -12.16
CA MET A 130 24.48 -2.36 -12.65
C MET A 130 25.73 -2.18 -11.81
N SER A 131 25.70 -2.49 -10.52
CA SER A 131 26.80 -2.31 -9.58
C SER A 131 26.70 -3.28 -8.40
N PRO A 132 26.85 -4.60 -8.61
CA PRO A 132 26.56 -5.61 -7.58
C PRO A 132 27.65 -5.73 -6.49
N GLU A 133 28.76 -5.01 -6.60
CA GLU A 133 29.89 -5.16 -5.69
C GLU A 133 29.56 -4.64 -4.29
N PRO A 134 30.08 -5.30 -3.25
CA PRO A 134 29.92 -4.86 -1.89
C PRO A 134 30.60 -3.51 -1.66
N VAL A 135 30.03 -2.73 -0.75
CA VAL A 135 30.58 -1.45 -0.29
C VAL A 135 30.51 -1.36 1.22
N ALA A 136 31.65 -1.07 1.85
CA ALA A 136 31.71 -0.83 3.29
C ALA A 136 31.39 0.63 3.59
N VAL A 137 30.60 0.86 4.62
CA VAL A 137 30.18 2.19 5.07
C VAL A 137 30.36 2.34 6.57
N GLN A 138 30.55 3.55 7.03
CA GLN A 138 30.79 3.85 8.45
C GLN A 138 29.67 4.68 9.09
N ASP A 139 28.92 5.41 8.27
CA ASP A 139 27.83 6.26 8.72
C ASP A 139 26.73 6.38 7.63
N PHE A 140 25.64 7.07 7.98
CA PHE A 140 24.50 7.23 7.10
C PHE A 140 24.80 8.10 5.86
N GLY A 141 25.65 9.13 6.00
CA GLY A 141 26.04 9.98 4.87
C GLY A 141 26.81 9.17 3.82
N GLN A 142 27.83 8.44 4.24
CA GLN A 142 28.58 7.54 3.37
C GLN A 142 27.68 6.45 2.74
N TYR A 143 26.70 5.92 3.49
CA TYR A 143 25.74 4.97 2.97
C TYR A 143 24.93 5.55 1.81
N GLN A 144 24.39 6.76 1.96
CA GLN A 144 23.61 7.40 0.90
C GLN A 144 24.48 7.73 -0.34
N GLU A 145 25.65 8.30 -0.14
CA GLU A 145 26.57 8.66 -1.22
C GLU A 145 27.08 7.42 -1.98
N ALA A 146 27.51 6.39 -1.24
CA ALA A 146 28.01 5.17 -1.82
C ALA A 146 26.93 4.42 -2.63
N LEU A 147 25.70 4.36 -2.13
CA LEU A 147 24.58 3.72 -2.84
C LEU A 147 24.14 4.52 -4.06
N ALA A 148 24.11 5.86 -3.97
CA ALA A 148 23.84 6.71 -5.13
C ALA A 148 24.87 6.49 -6.24
N ALA A 149 26.17 6.44 -5.90
CA ALA A 149 27.23 6.12 -6.83
C ALA A 149 27.16 4.69 -7.40
N LYS A 150 26.44 3.81 -6.72
CA LYS A 150 26.18 2.40 -7.11
C LYS A 150 24.76 2.20 -7.66
N SER A 151 24.16 3.24 -8.21
CA SER A 151 22.84 3.21 -8.88
C SER A 151 21.66 2.80 -7.96
N VAL A 152 21.71 3.19 -6.69
CA VAL A 152 20.62 3.00 -5.73
C VAL A 152 20.29 4.33 -5.05
N LEU A 153 19.13 4.88 -5.36
CA LEU A 153 18.61 6.08 -4.72
C LEU A 153 17.86 5.68 -3.44
N VAL A 154 18.53 5.82 -2.28
CA VAL A 154 17.96 5.43 -0.98
C VAL A 154 16.88 6.41 -0.55
N ASP A 155 17.13 7.71 -0.69
CA ASP A 155 16.17 8.74 -0.32
C ASP A 155 14.91 8.66 -1.19
N GLN A 156 13.75 8.49 -0.56
CA GLN A 156 12.47 8.31 -1.24
C GLN A 156 12.04 9.57 -1.99
N THR A 157 12.35 10.75 -1.45
CA THR A 157 11.99 12.03 -2.08
C THR A 157 12.83 12.25 -3.34
N ALA A 158 14.14 12.07 -3.25
CA ALA A 158 15.03 12.15 -4.41
C ALA A 158 14.66 11.10 -5.48
N ARG A 159 14.30 9.89 -5.08
CA ARG A 159 13.89 8.85 -6.00
C ARG A 159 12.55 9.17 -6.69
N ARG A 160 11.60 9.78 -5.97
CA ARG A 160 10.34 10.28 -6.54
C ARG A 160 10.58 11.37 -7.58
N GLU A 161 11.45 12.31 -7.28
CA GLU A 161 11.83 13.38 -8.22
C GLU A 161 12.49 12.79 -9.47
N ALA A 162 13.37 11.82 -9.32
CA ALA A 162 13.99 11.10 -10.42
C ALA A 162 12.97 10.33 -11.28
N VAL A 163 11.96 9.70 -10.68
CA VAL A 163 10.84 9.06 -11.41
C VAL A 163 10.10 10.10 -12.23
N LEU A 164 9.70 11.22 -11.64
CA LEU A 164 8.99 12.29 -12.35
C LEU A 164 9.84 12.89 -13.50
N ALA A 165 11.12 13.13 -13.25
CA ALA A 165 12.03 13.65 -14.25
C ALA A 165 12.19 12.71 -15.45
N THR A 166 12.40 11.40 -15.20
CA THR A 166 12.57 10.41 -16.27
C THR A 166 11.28 10.16 -17.06
N VAL A 167 10.11 10.19 -16.40
CA VAL A 167 8.80 10.08 -17.08
C VAL A 167 8.55 11.26 -18.00
N ASN A 168 8.75 12.49 -17.51
CA ASN A 168 8.59 13.69 -18.35
C ASN A 168 9.59 13.72 -19.52
N LYS A 169 10.85 13.35 -19.25
CA LYS A 169 11.87 13.27 -20.29
C LYS A 169 11.52 12.26 -21.37
N ALA A 170 11.04 11.07 -21.02
CA ALA A 170 10.66 10.05 -21.98
C ALA A 170 9.53 10.51 -22.90
N VAL A 171 8.54 11.25 -22.39
CA VAL A 171 7.48 11.84 -23.22
C VAL A 171 8.05 12.94 -24.11
N GLN A 172 8.89 13.83 -23.57
CA GLN A 172 9.48 14.93 -24.34
C GLN A 172 10.35 14.40 -25.49
N ASP A 173 11.14 13.35 -25.27
CA ASP A 173 12.02 12.76 -26.27
C ASP A 173 11.24 12.09 -27.41
N GLN A 174 10.09 11.45 -27.13
CA GLN A 174 9.33 10.65 -28.09
C GLN A 174 8.16 11.41 -28.74
N VAL A 175 7.42 12.22 -27.97
CA VAL A 175 6.18 12.89 -28.38
C VAL A 175 6.36 14.40 -28.52
N GLY A 176 7.38 14.96 -27.87
CA GLY A 176 7.66 16.39 -27.89
C GLY A 176 6.70 17.21 -27.01
N GLU A 177 6.55 18.50 -27.35
CA GLU A 177 5.74 19.43 -26.56
C GLU A 177 4.23 19.18 -26.59
N GLN A 178 3.76 18.34 -27.50
CA GLN A 178 2.35 18.01 -27.64
C GLN A 178 1.87 16.96 -26.62
N GLY A 179 2.79 16.18 -26.06
CA GLY A 179 2.48 15.12 -25.10
C GLY A 179 2.66 15.55 -23.64
N ARG A 180 1.79 15.03 -22.78
CA ARG A 180 1.90 15.17 -21.32
C ARG A 180 1.62 13.82 -20.66
N PRO A 181 2.47 13.32 -19.75
CA PRO A 181 2.17 12.12 -19.01
C PRO A 181 1.04 12.37 -18.01
N VAL A 182 0.16 11.39 -17.83
CA VAL A 182 -0.87 11.42 -16.77
C VAL A 182 -0.20 11.03 -15.45
N LEU A 183 0.06 12.01 -14.62
CA LEU A 183 0.78 11.84 -13.34
C LEU A 183 -0.20 11.54 -12.19
N ASP A 184 -0.67 10.30 -12.12
CA ASP A 184 -1.45 9.82 -10.99
C ASP A 184 -0.57 9.67 -9.74
N LYS A 185 -1.01 10.24 -8.61
CA LYS A 185 -0.24 10.23 -7.35
C LYS A 185 0.02 8.81 -6.84
N GLY A 186 -0.98 7.94 -6.88
CA GLY A 186 -0.86 6.55 -6.41
C GLY A 186 0.09 5.74 -7.29
N LEU A 187 0.05 5.97 -8.60
CA LEU A 187 0.98 5.34 -9.55
C LEU A 187 2.42 5.81 -9.30
N ILE A 188 2.63 7.12 -9.12
CA ILE A 188 3.96 7.67 -8.82
C ILE A 188 4.50 7.07 -7.51
N ASP A 189 3.69 7.02 -6.46
CA ASP A 189 4.09 6.42 -5.17
C ASP A 189 4.42 4.94 -5.32
N THR A 190 3.63 4.21 -6.09
CA THR A 190 3.87 2.80 -6.40
C THR A 190 5.18 2.60 -7.15
N VAL A 191 5.39 3.32 -8.25
CA VAL A 191 6.60 3.21 -9.08
C VAL A 191 7.85 3.63 -8.31
N THR A 192 7.77 4.71 -7.52
CA THR A 192 8.87 5.16 -6.65
C THR A 192 9.35 4.05 -5.71
N ASN A 193 8.44 3.20 -5.22
CA ASN A 193 8.79 2.09 -4.32
C ASN A 193 9.11 0.77 -5.05
N LEU A 194 8.91 0.70 -6.36
CA LEU A 194 9.27 -0.47 -7.17
C LEU A 194 10.69 -0.41 -7.74
N VAL A 195 11.28 0.77 -7.83
CA VAL A 195 12.60 0.96 -8.46
C VAL A 195 13.59 1.56 -7.50
N GLU A 196 14.87 1.21 -7.66
CA GLU A 196 16.03 1.79 -6.97
C GLU A 196 16.72 2.85 -7.84
N SER A 197 16.68 2.64 -9.17
CA SER A 197 17.28 3.49 -10.20
C SER A 197 16.26 3.66 -11.35
N PRO A 198 15.50 4.76 -11.40
CA PRO A 198 14.44 4.95 -12.37
C PRO A 198 14.95 5.33 -13.76
N TRP A 199 14.57 4.58 -14.78
CA TRP A 199 14.86 4.78 -16.19
C TRP A 199 13.57 4.74 -17.00
N GLY A 200 13.09 5.91 -17.45
CA GLY A 200 11.86 6.04 -18.23
C GLY A 200 12.06 5.66 -19.69
N ILE A 201 11.10 4.95 -20.25
CA ILE A 201 11.00 4.68 -21.66
C ILE A 201 9.58 4.91 -22.14
N CYS A 202 9.43 5.63 -23.26
CA CYS A 202 8.15 5.81 -23.92
C CYS A 202 7.98 4.74 -25.00
N GLY A 203 6.88 3.99 -24.91
CA GLY A 203 6.42 3.06 -25.94
C GLY A 203 5.12 3.55 -26.55
N SER A 204 4.70 2.86 -27.63
CA SER A 204 3.47 3.14 -28.36
C SER A 204 2.56 1.91 -28.43
N PHE A 205 1.31 2.12 -28.80
CA PHE A 205 0.36 1.07 -29.13
C PHE A 205 -0.44 1.45 -30.37
N ASP A 206 -1.09 0.46 -30.99
CA ASP A 206 -1.88 0.67 -32.21
C ASP A 206 -3.06 1.60 -31.94
N GLU A 207 -3.25 2.62 -32.76
CA GLU A 207 -4.33 3.60 -32.67
C GLU A 207 -5.73 2.96 -32.67
N LYS A 208 -5.89 1.75 -33.22
CA LYS A 208 -7.17 1.02 -33.16
C LYS A 208 -7.70 0.84 -31.74
N PHE A 209 -6.81 0.78 -30.75
CA PHE A 209 -7.20 0.64 -29.34
C PHE A 209 -7.79 1.91 -28.75
N LEU A 210 -7.59 3.08 -29.36
CA LEU A 210 -8.27 4.32 -28.97
C LEU A 210 -9.80 4.28 -29.20
N ALA A 211 -10.31 3.21 -29.84
CA ALA A 211 -11.74 2.93 -29.88
C ALA A 211 -12.31 2.42 -28.55
N LEU A 212 -11.46 1.99 -27.62
CA LEU A 212 -11.84 1.67 -26.24
C LEU A 212 -12.09 2.95 -25.44
N PRO A 213 -12.95 2.90 -24.42
CA PRO A 213 -13.03 4.00 -23.46
C PRO A 213 -11.68 4.33 -22.83
N ASP A 214 -11.39 5.61 -22.64
CA ASP A 214 -10.13 6.09 -22.05
C ASP A 214 -9.81 5.38 -20.74
N GLU A 215 -10.84 5.21 -19.89
CA GLU A 215 -10.69 4.59 -18.56
C GLU A 215 -10.24 3.13 -18.62
N VAL A 216 -10.62 2.40 -19.66
CA VAL A 216 -10.16 1.02 -19.90
C VAL A 216 -8.67 1.02 -20.22
N LEU A 217 -8.24 1.91 -21.12
CA LEU A 217 -6.84 2.05 -21.50
C LEU A 217 -5.99 2.49 -20.32
N ILE A 218 -6.44 3.51 -19.57
CA ILE A 218 -5.75 4.04 -18.40
C ILE A 218 -5.64 2.97 -17.32
N THR A 219 -6.71 2.23 -17.05
CA THR A 219 -6.72 1.17 -16.03
C THR A 219 -5.80 0.02 -16.42
N SER A 220 -5.83 -0.43 -17.67
CA SER A 220 -4.93 -1.46 -18.19
C SER A 220 -3.46 -1.05 -18.01
N MET A 221 -3.11 0.18 -18.34
CA MET A 221 -1.76 0.71 -18.19
C MET A 221 -1.37 0.87 -16.72
N ARG A 222 -2.21 1.53 -15.92
CA ARG A 222 -1.91 1.89 -14.52
C ARG A 222 -1.92 0.68 -13.58
N GLU A 223 -2.98 -0.12 -13.60
CA GLU A 223 -3.19 -1.17 -12.59
C GLU A 223 -2.40 -2.43 -12.90
N HIS A 224 -2.34 -2.82 -14.18
CA HIS A 224 -1.68 -4.07 -14.54
C HIS A 224 -0.18 -3.91 -14.82
N GLN A 225 0.22 -2.82 -15.50
CA GLN A 225 1.59 -2.66 -15.98
C GLN A 225 2.39 -1.58 -15.25
N LYS A 226 1.73 -0.72 -14.47
CA LYS A 226 2.35 0.44 -13.81
C LYS A 226 2.95 1.43 -14.80
N TYR A 227 2.29 1.60 -15.96
CA TYR A 227 2.65 2.56 -16.99
C TYR A 227 1.89 3.87 -16.82
N PHE A 228 2.51 4.97 -17.24
CA PHE A 228 1.91 6.28 -17.27
C PHE A 228 1.31 6.54 -18.65
N PRO A 229 0.00 6.74 -18.79
CA PRO A 229 -0.63 7.14 -20.04
C PRO A 229 -0.15 8.53 -20.48
N VAL A 230 -0.22 8.81 -21.79
CA VAL A 230 0.12 10.11 -22.34
C VAL A 230 -1.11 10.75 -22.97
N ARG A 231 -1.35 12.03 -22.67
CA ARG A 231 -2.42 12.83 -23.27
C ARG A 231 -1.82 13.98 -24.09
N ASP A 232 -2.57 14.48 -25.03
CA ASP A 232 -2.22 15.71 -25.74
C ASP A 232 -2.53 16.97 -24.88
N THR A 233 -2.24 18.13 -25.42
CA THR A 233 -2.49 19.42 -24.77
C THR A 233 -3.98 19.76 -24.61
N ASN A 234 -4.87 19.08 -25.37
CA ASN A 234 -6.32 19.22 -25.29
C ASN A 234 -6.97 18.21 -24.34
N GLY A 235 -6.17 17.30 -23.79
CA GLY A 235 -6.61 16.27 -22.87
C GLY A 235 -7.04 14.94 -23.52
N ALA A 236 -6.91 14.78 -24.85
CA ALA A 236 -7.19 13.53 -25.53
C ALA A 236 -6.04 12.52 -25.28
N LEU A 237 -6.41 11.24 -25.09
CA LEU A 237 -5.43 10.18 -24.91
C LEU A 237 -4.66 9.92 -26.21
N LEU A 238 -3.34 9.88 -26.11
CA LEU A 238 -2.45 9.54 -27.21
C LEU A 238 -2.08 8.05 -27.17
N PRO A 239 -1.71 7.43 -28.30
CA PRO A 239 -1.33 6.02 -28.35
C PRO A 239 0.09 5.79 -27.84
N PHE A 240 0.43 6.41 -26.69
CA PHE A 240 1.72 6.34 -26.05
C PHE A 240 1.59 6.08 -24.56
N PHE A 241 2.61 5.46 -23.99
CA PHE A 241 2.74 5.23 -22.56
C PHE A 241 4.18 5.34 -22.12
N VAL A 242 4.41 5.57 -20.83
CA VAL A 242 5.75 5.53 -20.26
C VAL A 242 5.85 4.39 -19.24
N ALA A 243 6.83 3.53 -19.41
CA ALA A 243 7.27 2.56 -18.43
C ALA A 243 8.53 3.07 -17.71
N VAL A 244 8.67 2.75 -16.42
CA VAL A 244 9.89 3.05 -15.65
C VAL A 244 10.58 1.76 -15.29
N ASN A 245 11.77 1.55 -15.86
CA ASN A 245 12.63 0.41 -15.59
C ASN A 245 13.52 0.69 -14.38
N ASN A 246 13.95 -0.38 -13.72
CA ASN A 246 14.90 -0.33 -12.61
C ASN A 246 16.37 -0.44 -13.04
N THR A 247 16.64 -0.51 -14.34
CA THR A 247 17.99 -0.67 -14.89
C THR A 247 18.23 0.28 -16.04
N ASP A 248 19.46 0.68 -16.25
CA ASP A 248 19.88 1.44 -17.43
C ASP A 248 19.46 0.70 -18.71
N ILE A 249 18.90 1.45 -19.65
CA ILE A 249 18.33 0.90 -20.89
C ILE A 249 19.40 1.06 -21.99
N GLN A 250 20.11 -0.03 -22.25
CA GLN A 250 21.15 -0.07 -23.27
C GLN A 250 20.55 -0.05 -24.70
N ASP A 251 19.44 -0.71 -24.91
CA ASP A 251 18.69 -0.75 -26.18
C ASP A 251 17.24 -0.32 -25.93
N GLN A 252 16.99 0.95 -26.21
CA GLN A 252 15.66 1.57 -26.01
C GLN A 252 14.59 0.93 -26.89
N ALA A 253 14.92 0.59 -28.15
CA ALA A 253 13.95 0.00 -29.06
C ALA A 253 13.54 -1.43 -28.62
N MET A 254 14.49 -2.22 -28.16
CA MET A 254 14.22 -3.56 -27.63
C MET A 254 13.38 -3.49 -26.36
N ALA A 255 13.69 -2.58 -25.43
CA ALA A 255 12.97 -2.40 -24.18
C ALA A 255 11.54 -1.90 -24.44
N ALA A 256 11.36 -0.87 -25.29
CA ALA A 256 10.04 -0.37 -25.70
C ALA A 256 9.20 -1.49 -26.32
N GLY A 257 9.76 -2.22 -27.30
CA GLY A 257 9.08 -3.34 -27.94
C GLY A 257 8.68 -4.47 -26.98
N GLY A 258 9.45 -4.67 -25.90
CA GLY A 258 9.09 -5.59 -24.81
C GLY A 258 7.82 -5.14 -24.08
N HIS A 259 7.77 -3.89 -23.66
CA HIS A 259 6.61 -3.29 -23.00
C HIS A 259 5.39 -3.21 -23.92
N GLU A 260 5.56 -2.80 -25.17
CA GLU A 260 4.52 -2.73 -26.19
C GLU A 260 3.85 -4.08 -26.43
N ARG A 261 4.63 -5.15 -26.50
CA ARG A 261 4.10 -6.52 -26.68
C ARG A 261 3.20 -6.94 -25.52
N VAL A 262 3.62 -6.65 -24.27
CA VAL A 262 2.83 -6.99 -23.08
C VAL A 262 1.53 -6.18 -23.05
N LEU A 263 1.62 -4.87 -23.31
CA LEU A 263 0.44 -4.01 -23.33
C LEU A 263 -0.53 -4.40 -24.46
N ARG A 264 -0.01 -4.68 -25.65
CA ARG A 264 -0.83 -5.10 -26.82
C ARG A 264 -1.70 -6.30 -26.48
N ALA A 265 -1.15 -7.34 -25.85
CA ALA A 265 -1.93 -8.53 -25.49
C ALA A 265 -3.13 -8.16 -24.60
N ARG A 266 -2.93 -7.30 -23.62
CA ARG A 266 -4.00 -6.81 -22.72
C ARG A 266 -5.05 -5.96 -23.46
N LEU A 267 -4.60 -5.11 -24.37
CA LEU A 267 -5.51 -4.24 -25.15
C LEU A 267 -6.31 -5.03 -26.19
N GLU A 268 -5.74 -6.09 -26.76
CA GLU A 268 -6.50 -7.02 -27.65
C GLU A 268 -7.62 -7.72 -26.89
N ASP A 269 -7.34 -8.22 -25.68
CA ASP A 269 -8.36 -8.83 -24.81
C ASP A 269 -9.46 -7.80 -24.49
N GLY A 270 -9.06 -6.58 -24.06
CA GLY A 270 -10.01 -5.51 -23.78
C GLY A 270 -10.88 -5.14 -24.99
N LEU A 271 -10.29 -5.04 -26.18
CA LEU A 271 -11.02 -4.72 -27.41
C LEU A 271 -11.99 -5.86 -27.80
N PHE A 272 -11.57 -7.10 -27.58
CA PHE A 272 -12.43 -8.26 -27.79
C PHE A 272 -13.66 -8.21 -26.87
N PHE A 273 -13.46 -8.04 -25.55
CA PHE A 273 -14.57 -7.96 -24.59
C PHE A 273 -15.49 -6.77 -24.86
N PHE A 274 -14.93 -5.60 -25.17
CA PHE A 274 -15.71 -4.43 -25.53
C PHE A 274 -16.62 -4.67 -26.73
N ASN A 275 -16.10 -5.33 -27.78
CA ASN A 275 -16.87 -5.65 -28.95
C ASN A 275 -17.92 -6.75 -28.71
N GLU A 276 -17.63 -7.72 -27.83
CA GLU A 276 -18.64 -8.74 -27.47
C GLU A 276 -19.76 -8.11 -26.62
N ASP A 277 -19.43 -7.27 -25.67
CA ASP A 277 -20.41 -6.60 -24.81
C ASP A 277 -21.35 -5.69 -25.60
N LYS A 278 -20.85 -4.98 -26.60
CA LYS A 278 -21.66 -4.09 -27.47
C LYS A 278 -22.73 -4.82 -28.32
N LYS A 279 -22.65 -6.14 -28.46
CA LYS A 279 -23.65 -6.91 -29.19
C LYS A 279 -24.99 -6.96 -28.46
N ARG A 280 -25.01 -6.63 -27.17
CA ARG A 280 -26.16 -6.77 -26.31
C ARG A 280 -26.33 -5.57 -25.39
N PRO A 281 -27.45 -4.82 -25.49
CA PRO A 281 -27.69 -3.65 -24.62
C PRO A 281 -27.71 -3.99 -23.13
N LEU A 282 -27.35 -3.00 -22.30
CA LEU A 282 -27.40 -3.12 -20.84
C LEU A 282 -28.77 -3.55 -20.31
N ALA A 283 -29.83 -2.98 -20.88
CA ALA A 283 -31.21 -3.24 -20.45
C ALA A 283 -31.58 -4.73 -20.55
N GLU A 284 -31.05 -5.45 -21.54
CA GLU A 284 -31.30 -6.88 -21.70
C GLU A 284 -30.60 -7.74 -20.67
N ARG A 285 -29.51 -7.22 -20.05
CA ARG A 285 -28.73 -7.92 -19.03
C ARG A 285 -29.41 -7.87 -17.64
N VAL A 286 -30.27 -6.89 -17.40
CA VAL A 286 -30.87 -6.66 -16.06
C VAL A 286 -31.57 -7.90 -15.50
N GLN A 287 -32.25 -8.69 -16.33
CA GLN A 287 -32.95 -9.90 -15.88
C GLN A 287 -31.99 -10.98 -15.36
N GLU A 288 -30.78 -11.04 -15.90
CA GLU A 288 -29.74 -12.01 -15.52
C GLU A 288 -29.06 -11.67 -14.18
N LEU A 289 -29.27 -10.47 -13.65
CA LEU A 289 -28.87 -10.11 -12.29
C LEU A 289 -29.50 -11.02 -11.22
N SER A 290 -30.55 -11.75 -11.56
CA SER A 290 -31.14 -12.82 -10.73
C SER A 290 -30.15 -13.97 -10.44
N GLY A 291 -29.16 -14.17 -11.31
CA GLY A 291 -28.08 -15.14 -11.12
C GLY A 291 -26.99 -14.71 -10.16
N ILE A 292 -26.93 -13.44 -9.78
CA ILE A 292 -25.93 -12.90 -8.84
C ILE A 292 -26.53 -12.74 -7.46
N ILE A 293 -26.01 -13.47 -6.49
CA ILE A 293 -26.43 -13.32 -5.08
C ILE A 293 -25.83 -12.02 -4.54
N PHE A 294 -26.70 -11.07 -4.10
CA PHE A 294 -26.25 -9.88 -3.41
C PHE A 294 -25.86 -10.20 -1.96
N GLN A 295 -26.77 -10.80 -1.24
CA GLN A 295 -26.55 -11.24 0.15
C GLN A 295 -27.63 -12.28 0.50
N ARG A 296 -27.24 -13.32 1.23
CA ARG A 296 -28.10 -14.50 1.47
C ARG A 296 -29.50 -14.18 1.96
N GLU A 297 -29.62 -13.19 2.85
CA GLU A 297 -30.91 -12.79 3.46
C GLU A 297 -31.62 -11.68 2.71
N LEU A 298 -30.91 -10.95 1.83
CA LEU A 298 -31.44 -9.84 1.06
C LEU A 298 -31.69 -10.19 -0.42
N GLY A 299 -31.37 -11.42 -0.80
CA GLY A 299 -31.65 -11.97 -2.10
C GLY A 299 -30.60 -11.65 -3.18
N THR A 300 -31.06 -11.59 -4.42
CA THR A 300 -30.24 -11.42 -5.62
C THR A 300 -29.94 -9.96 -5.94
N MET A 301 -29.03 -9.73 -6.89
CA MET A 301 -28.75 -8.40 -7.39
C MET A 301 -29.97 -7.81 -8.16
N ALA A 302 -30.76 -8.67 -8.83
CA ALA A 302 -32.01 -8.25 -9.49
C ALA A 302 -33.01 -7.68 -8.47
N GLU A 303 -33.21 -8.36 -7.33
CA GLU A 303 -34.09 -7.87 -6.26
C GLU A 303 -33.57 -6.60 -5.61
N LYS A 304 -32.24 -6.45 -5.49
CA LYS A 304 -31.65 -5.18 -5.04
C LYS A 304 -31.91 -4.06 -6.04
N THR A 305 -31.72 -4.31 -7.33
CA THR A 305 -31.96 -3.33 -8.40
C THR A 305 -33.42 -2.89 -8.39
N GLU A 306 -34.37 -3.81 -8.19
CA GLU A 306 -35.78 -3.46 -8.10
C GLU A 306 -36.09 -2.57 -6.88
N ARG A 307 -35.50 -2.85 -5.72
CA ARG A 307 -35.65 -1.96 -4.54
C ARG A 307 -35.03 -0.59 -4.79
N LEU A 308 -33.88 -0.51 -5.48
CA LEU A 308 -33.28 0.78 -5.85
C LEU A 308 -34.17 1.55 -6.83
N ARG A 309 -34.78 0.89 -7.79
CA ARG A 309 -35.71 1.49 -8.77
C ARG A 309 -36.94 2.12 -8.05
N GLN A 310 -37.56 1.37 -7.14
CA GLN A 310 -38.70 1.86 -6.36
C GLN A 310 -38.33 3.06 -5.47
N LEU A 311 -37.16 3.01 -4.81
CA LEU A 311 -36.67 4.12 -3.99
C LEU A 311 -36.34 5.36 -4.82
N ALA A 312 -35.67 5.18 -5.94
CA ALA A 312 -35.32 6.27 -6.84
C ALA A 312 -36.58 6.95 -7.40
N SER A 313 -37.56 6.15 -7.85
CA SER A 313 -38.86 6.65 -8.31
C SER A 313 -39.61 7.44 -7.21
N PHE A 314 -39.68 6.90 -6.00
CA PHE A 314 -40.30 7.56 -4.86
C PHE A 314 -39.65 8.91 -4.51
N LEU A 315 -38.28 8.91 -4.43
CA LEU A 315 -37.52 10.12 -4.11
C LEU A 315 -37.64 11.18 -5.21
N ALA A 316 -37.51 10.75 -6.48
CA ALA A 316 -37.62 11.67 -7.61
C ALA A 316 -38.99 12.33 -7.69
N HIS A 317 -40.10 11.60 -7.54
CA HIS A 317 -41.42 12.17 -7.51
C HIS A 317 -41.61 13.24 -6.41
N ARG A 318 -40.90 13.11 -5.30
CA ARG A 318 -41.01 14.05 -4.18
C ARG A 318 -40.09 15.26 -4.31
N PHE A 319 -38.88 15.09 -4.82
CA PHE A 319 -37.82 16.11 -4.77
C PHE A 319 -37.46 16.68 -6.15
N ALA A 320 -37.65 15.92 -7.21
CA ALA A 320 -37.31 16.28 -8.58
C ALA A 320 -38.27 15.61 -9.58
N PRO A 321 -39.58 15.98 -9.59
CA PRO A 321 -40.57 15.29 -10.41
C PRO A 321 -40.21 15.23 -11.90
N ASP A 322 -39.57 16.28 -12.41
CA ASP A 322 -39.19 16.41 -13.81
C ASP A 322 -38.07 15.41 -14.22
N MET A 323 -37.36 14.79 -13.24
CA MET A 323 -36.31 13.82 -13.44
C MET A 323 -36.73 12.39 -13.07
N SER A 324 -38.04 12.17 -12.85
CA SER A 324 -38.54 10.90 -12.31
C SER A 324 -38.27 9.71 -13.24
N GLU A 325 -38.46 9.90 -14.52
CA GLU A 325 -38.23 8.85 -15.54
C GLU A 325 -36.73 8.50 -15.65
N GLU A 326 -35.86 9.52 -15.66
CA GLU A 326 -34.41 9.35 -15.71
C GLU A 326 -33.87 8.64 -14.47
N ALA A 327 -34.35 9.05 -13.29
CA ALA A 327 -33.94 8.44 -12.03
C ALA A 327 -34.34 6.97 -11.93
N GLU A 328 -35.56 6.63 -12.35
CA GLU A 328 -36.05 5.26 -12.39
C GLU A 328 -35.27 4.43 -13.41
N ARG A 329 -35.00 5.00 -14.61
CA ARG A 329 -34.22 4.34 -15.67
C ARG A 329 -32.78 4.09 -15.23
N ALA A 330 -32.13 5.07 -14.63
CA ALA A 330 -30.77 4.93 -14.10
C ALA A 330 -30.70 3.84 -13.03
N ALA A 331 -31.62 3.82 -12.08
CA ALA A 331 -31.67 2.79 -11.05
C ALA A 331 -31.89 1.37 -11.62
N HIS A 332 -32.68 1.27 -12.69
CA HIS A 332 -32.89 0.00 -13.39
C HIS A 332 -31.62 -0.53 -14.06
N LEU A 333 -30.77 0.35 -14.61
CA LEU A 333 -29.53 -0.02 -15.32
C LEU A 333 -28.31 -0.10 -14.40
N ALA A 334 -28.37 0.50 -13.21
CA ALA A 334 -27.22 0.79 -12.35
C ALA A 334 -26.29 -0.39 -12.05
N LYS A 335 -26.76 -1.63 -12.15
CA LYS A 335 -25.98 -2.84 -11.83
C LYS A 335 -25.82 -3.79 -13.03
N ALA A 336 -26.34 -3.41 -14.20
CA ALA A 336 -26.32 -4.27 -15.37
C ALA A 336 -24.90 -4.52 -15.91
N ASP A 337 -23.99 -3.60 -15.70
CA ASP A 337 -22.58 -3.70 -16.08
C ASP A 337 -21.82 -4.81 -15.35
N LEU A 338 -22.29 -5.26 -14.19
CA LEU A 338 -21.73 -6.42 -13.49
C LEU A 338 -21.75 -7.72 -14.32
N LEU A 339 -22.59 -7.78 -15.36
CA LEU A 339 -22.74 -8.91 -16.26
C LEU A 339 -21.98 -8.74 -17.58
N THR A 340 -21.16 -7.69 -17.68
CA THR A 340 -20.32 -7.46 -18.86
C THR A 340 -18.98 -8.16 -18.70
N GLU A 341 -18.42 -8.61 -19.81
CA GLU A 341 -17.07 -9.20 -19.84
C GLU A 341 -16.01 -8.17 -19.40
N MET A 342 -16.23 -6.91 -19.78
CA MET A 342 -15.35 -5.80 -19.36
C MET A 342 -15.28 -5.62 -17.84
N VAL A 343 -16.39 -5.65 -17.14
CA VAL A 343 -16.38 -5.55 -15.67
C VAL A 343 -15.86 -6.85 -15.02
N GLY A 344 -16.05 -7.99 -15.70
CA GLY A 344 -15.43 -9.26 -15.29
C GLY A 344 -13.91 -9.20 -15.28
N GLU A 345 -13.30 -8.62 -16.32
CA GLU A 345 -11.84 -8.44 -16.43
C GLU A 345 -11.33 -7.23 -15.63
N PHE A 346 -12.09 -6.13 -15.60
CA PHE A 346 -11.74 -4.87 -14.92
C PHE A 346 -12.79 -4.49 -13.86
N PRO A 347 -12.82 -5.17 -12.70
CA PRO A 347 -13.83 -4.91 -11.66
C PRO A 347 -13.84 -3.49 -11.11
N SER A 348 -12.71 -2.79 -11.18
CA SER A 348 -12.59 -1.37 -10.78
C SER A 348 -13.33 -0.40 -11.70
N LEU A 349 -13.75 -0.86 -12.88
CA LEU A 349 -14.49 -0.05 -13.87
C LEU A 349 -16.02 -0.19 -13.75
N GLN A 350 -16.53 -0.80 -12.68
CA GLN A 350 -17.97 -0.79 -12.39
C GLN A 350 -18.50 0.65 -12.35
N GLY A 351 -19.64 0.87 -12.94
CA GLY A 351 -20.22 2.19 -13.11
C GLY A 351 -19.65 2.96 -14.31
N VAL A 352 -18.32 2.97 -14.49
CA VAL A 352 -17.67 3.59 -15.66
C VAL A 352 -18.14 2.91 -16.94
N ILE A 353 -17.97 1.59 -17.02
CA ILE A 353 -18.42 0.79 -18.14
C ILE A 353 -19.95 0.86 -18.30
N GLY A 354 -20.68 0.88 -17.19
CA GLY A 354 -22.13 1.06 -17.20
C GLY A 354 -22.55 2.36 -17.86
N ARG A 355 -21.88 3.48 -17.55
CA ARG A 355 -22.09 4.78 -18.18
C ARG A 355 -21.83 4.73 -19.70
N ASP A 356 -20.66 4.23 -20.06
CA ASP A 356 -20.23 4.25 -21.45
C ASP A 356 -21.12 3.37 -22.32
N TYR A 357 -21.52 2.19 -21.82
CA TYR A 357 -22.46 1.33 -22.52
C TYR A 357 -23.88 1.92 -22.58
N ALA A 358 -24.33 2.57 -21.50
CA ALA A 358 -25.61 3.29 -21.53
C ALA A 358 -25.63 4.37 -22.61
N LEU A 359 -24.55 5.14 -22.78
CA LEU A 359 -24.43 6.13 -23.85
C LEU A 359 -24.41 5.47 -25.24
N LEU A 360 -23.70 4.36 -25.40
CA LEU A 360 -23.67 3.59 -26.65
C LEU A 360 -25.03 2.99 -27.00
N ASP A 361 -25.82 2.60 -26.00
CA ASP A 361 -27.20 2.09 -26.18
C ASP A 361 -28.21 3.22 -26.44
N GLY A 362 -27.78 4.50 -26.42
CA GLY A 362 -28.63 5.66 -26.70
C GLY A 362 -29.42 6.18 -25.50
N GLU A 363 -29.02 5.83 -24.29
CA GLU A 363 -29.61 6.40 -23.07
C GLU A 363 -29.27 7.89 -22.95
N LYS A 364 -30.12 8.63 -22.24
CA LYS A 364 -29.87 10.04 -21.97
C LYS A 364 -28.60 10.21 -21.13
N PRO A 365 -27.78 11.27 -21.37
CA PRO A 365 -26.57 11.52 -20.58
C PRO A 365 -26.84 11.53 -19.05
N ALA A 366 -27.94 12.12 -18.60
CA ALA A 366 -28.30 12.13 -17.17
C ALA A 366 -28.51 10.70 -16.60
N VAL A 367 -29.05 9.77 -17.39
CA VAL A 367 -29.20 8.35 -17.00
C VAL A 367 -27.82 7.69 -16.92
N ALA A 368 -26.98 7.89 -17.92
CA ALA A 368 -25.65 7.32 -17.98
C ALA A 368 -24.75 7.84 -16.85
N ASP A 369 -24.74 9.15 -16.61
CA ASP A 369 -23.99 9.75 -15.51
C ASP A 369 -24.47 9.22 -14.14
N ALA A 370 -25.77 9.08 -13.91
CA ALA A 370 -26.30 8.51 -12.69
C ALA A 370 -25.91 7.02 -12.51
N VAL A 371 -25.78 6.25 -13.60
CA VAL A 371 -25.24 4.87 -13.56
C VAL A 371 -23.79 4.87 -13.10
N TYR A 372 -23.01 5.87 -13.45
CA TYR A 372 -21.63 6.01 -12.94
C TYR A 372 -21.60 6.50 -11.49
N GLU A 373 -22.30 7.58 -11.17
CA GLU A 373 -22.22 8.30 -9.89
C GLU A 373 -22.77 7.52 -8.69
N HIS A 374 -23.63 6.53 -8.92
CA HIS A 374 -24.17 5.74 -7.79
C HIS A 374 -23.12 4.90 -7.04
N TYR A 375 -21.88 4.87 -7.50
CA TYR A 375 -20.74 4.27 -6.80
C TYR A 375 -19.88 5.27 -6.05
N GLN A 376 -20.16 6.58 -6.11
CA GLN A 376 -19.38 7.66 -5.50
C GLN A 376 -19.79 8.07 -4.10
#